data_d0d343fcf015a67b15bb3a61760ad7cc
#
_entry.id   d0d343fcf015a67b15bb3a61760ad7cc
#
_cell.length_a   1.000
_cell.length_b   1.000
_cell.length_c   1.000
_cell.angle_alpha   90.00
_cell.angle_beta   90.00
_cell.angle_gamma   90.00
#
_symmetry.space_group_name_H-M   'P 1'
#
loop_
_entity.id
_entity.type
_entity.pdbx_description
1 polymer ?
#
loop_
_entity_poly.entity_id
_entity_poly.type
_entity_poly.pdbx_seq_one_letter_code
_entity_poly.pdbx_strand_id
1 'polypeptide(L)'
;MSQKTANLGKAGPALPRVGFGAMTLDGLYGAVEEGAAAGALRHAAELGMMIDTADAYGGGENERRIAKALSGMREDAFIATKFGIVFDEKEKGAEFPTGWGFSLNINATPEYMRRALDASLQRLQTDYVDLYYAHFPSPQTPIEETVGAMADAVRAGKARHIGLSNVNAEQARRAHAVHPLAAVQYEYSLWRREAEQELLPALRELGIALVAWSPLGAGFLAGDVSLGEGDFRGNLPRFGGENLAANRERFAPLAEIAEQRGISPAQLALAWLLHQGGDIFAIPGTRKTAHMDKNAAAAEIQLDAKTLARVDEICRAGAAVGATLL
;
A
#
# COMPACT_ATOMS: atom_id res chain seq x y z
N MET A 1 -7.63 -15.77 -15.50
CA MET A 1 -8.63 -14.73 -15.88
C MET A 1 -7.88 -13.43 -16.14
N SER A 2 -8.12 -12.73 -17.27
CA SER A 2 -7.50 -11.43 -17.52
C SER A 2 -8.13 -10.40 -16.57
N GLN A 3 -7.34 -9.85 -15.65
CA GLN A 3 -7.80 -8.78 -14.75
C GLN A 3 -7.88 -7.47 -15.53
N LYS A 4 -8.83 -6.60 -15.14
CA LYS A 4 -8.86 -5.21 -15.65
C LYS A 4 -7.57 -4.49 -15.27
N THR A 5 -6.83 -4.04 -16.28
CA THR A 5 -5.62 -3.26 -16.12
C THR A 5 -5.90 -1.76 -16.23
N ALA A 6 -5.07 -0.94 -15.62
CA ALA A 6 -5.01 0.51 -15.80
C ALA A 6 -3.55 0.96 -15.82
N ASN A 7 -3.30 2.12 -16.42
CA ASN A 7 -1.97 2.71 -16.38
C ASN A 7 -1.67 3.23 -14.98
N LEU A 8 -0.50 2.91 -14.47
CA LEU A 8 0.00 3.42 -13.18
C LEU A 8 0.41 4.91 -13.35
N GLY A 9 -0.60 5.78 -13.40
CA GLY A 9 -0.44 7.16 -13.80
C GLY A 9 -0.05 7.30 -15.29
N LYS A 10 0.28 8.54 -15.70
CA LYS A 10 0.74 8.81 -17.07
C LYS A 10 2.16 8.29 -17.33
N ALA A 11 2.97 8.14 -16.28
CA ALA A 11 4.38 7.77 -16.39
C ALA A 11 4.63 6.27 -16.23
N GLY A 12 3.67 5.49 -15.74
CA GLY A 12 3.85 4.06 -15.44
C GLY A 12 3.18 3.12 -16.45
N PRO A 13 3.45 1.80 -16.33
CA PRO A 13 2.89 0.78 -17.20
C PRO A 13 1.43 0.46 -16.86
N ALA A 14 0.79 -0.31 -17.75
CA ALA A 14 -0.51 -0.92 -17.48
C ALA A 14 -0.36 -2.13 -16.55
N LEU A 15 -1.08 -2.13 -15.41
CA LEU A 15 -1.04 -3.18 -14.40
C LEU A 15 -2.46 -3.55 -13.96
N PRO A 16 -2.67 -4.78 -13.43
CA PRO A 16 -3.87 -5.09 -12.65
C PRO A 16 -4.10 -4.07 -11.55
N ARG A 17 -5.35 -3.63 -11.37
CA ARG A 17 -5.69 -2.60 -10.38
C ARG A 17 -5.64 -3.12 -8.94
N VAL A 18 -5.60 -4.42 -8.75
CA VAL A 18 -5.36 -5.06 -7.46
C VAL A 18 -3.95 -5.65 -7.49
N GLY A 19 -3.08 -5.12 -6.66
CA GLY A 19 -1.74 -5.62 -6.39
C GLY A 19 -1.69 -6.46 -5.12
N PHE A 20 -0.51 -6.72 -4.62
CA PHE A 20 -0.24 -7.52 -3.44
C PHE A 20 0.68 -6.80 -2.45
N GLY A 21 0.17 -6.49 -1.24
CA GLY A 21 0.96 -5.94 -0.13
C GLY A 21 1.71 -7.03 0.63
N ALA A 22 3.02 -7.10 0.46
CA ALA A 22 3.86 -8.16 1.04
C ALA A 22 4.16 -7.99 2.55
N MET A 23 3.85 -6.84 3.17
CA MET A 23 4.07 -6.58 4.59
C MET A 23 3.47 -7.67 5.50
N THR A 24 2.33 -8.25 5.11
CA THR A 24 1.67 -9.32 5.87
C THR A 24 2.48 -10.61 5.98
N LEU A 25 3.56 -10.73 5.20
CA LEU A 25 4.45 -11.90 5.22
C LEU A 25 5.53 -11.83 6.31
N ASP A 26 5.63 -10.73 7.07
CA ASP A 26 6.64 -10.56 8.13
C ASP A 26 6.13 -10.86 9.54
N GLY A 27 4.97 -11.47 9.65
CA GLY A 27 4.46 -11.89 10.95
C GLY A 27 3.79 -10.80 11.78
N LEU A 28 3.63 -9.57 11.28
CA LEU A 28 2.96 -8.47 11.98
C LEU A 28 1.51 -8.81 12.38
N TYR A 29 0.85 -9.68 11.63
CA TYR A 29 -0.50 -10.17 11.90
C TYR A 29 -0.51 -11.66 12.31
N GLY A 30 0.52 -12.08 13.05
CA GLY A 30 0.74 -13.46 13.48
C GLY A 30 1.71 -14.24 12.59
N ALA A 31 2.15 -15.41 13.08
CA ALA A 31 3.18 -16.23 12.44
C ALA A 31 2.86 -16.58 10.98
N VAL A 32 3.89 -16.63 10.15
CA VAL A 32 3.81 -16.94 8.72
C VAL A 32 4.71 -18.13 8.42
N GLU A 33 4.17 -19.17 7.80
CA GLU A 33 4.96 -20.26 7.27
C GLU A 33 5.67 -19.87 5.98
N GLU A 34 6.95 -20.22 5.86
CA GLU A 34 7.79 -19.82 4.71
C GLU A 34 7.23 -20.33 3.38
N GLY A 35 6.72 -21.57 3.35
CA GLY A 35 6.10 -22.16 2.16
C GLY A 35 4.84 -21.41 1.70
N ALA A 36 4.01 -20.97 2.65
CA ALA A 36 2.81 -20.17 2.36
C ALA A 36 3.18 -18.80 1.83
N ALA A 37 4.21 -18.15 2.40
CA ALA A 37 4.71 -16.86 1.91
C ALA A 37 5.26 -16.95 0.48
N ALA A 38 6.09 -17.97 0.20
CA ALA A 38 6.63 -18.19 -1.14
C ALA A 38 5.53 -18.50 -2.17
N GLY A 39 4.53 -19.30 -1.79
CA GLY A 39 3.37 -19.59 -2.63
C GLY A 39 2.56 -18.35 -2.97
N ALA A 40 2.31 -17.48 -1.98
CA ALA A 40 1.60 -16.21 -2.20
C ALA A 40 2.36 -15.27 -3.14
N LEU A 41 3.68 -15.15 -2.99
CA LEU A 41 4.52 -14.29 -3.85
C LEU A 41 4.54 -14.77 -5.31
N ARG A 42 4.71 -16.08 -5.53
CA ARG A 42 4.66 -16.66 -6.89
C ARG A 42 3.30 -16.45 -7.52
N HIS A 43 2.24 -16.71 -6.77
CA HIS A 43 0.88 -16.51 -7.27
C HIS A 43 0.58 -15.06 -7.64
N ALA A 44 1.09 -14.09 -6.84
CA ALA A 44 0.98 -12.67 -7.18
C ALA A 44 1.70 -12.33 -8.50
N ALA A 45 2.90 -12.88 -8.73
CA ALA A 45 3.64 -12.71 -9.97
C ALA A 45 2.90 -13.36 -11.17
N GLU A 46 2.39 -14.59 -11.01
CA GLU A 46 1.59 -15.28 -12.03
C GLU A 46 0.32 -14.51 -12.43
N LEU A 47 -0.27 -13.77 -11.49
CA LEU A 47 -1.41 -12.88 -11.75
C LEU A 47 -0.99 -11.51 -12.34
N GLY A 48 0.31 -11.25 -12.53
CA GLY A 48 0.85 -9.96 -12.99
C GLY A 48 0.64 -8.81 -12.03
N MET A 49 0.41 -9.10 -10.75
CA MET A 49 0.17 -8.08 -9.72
C MET A 49 1.44 -7.30 -9.38
N MET A 50 1.28 -6.01 -9.05
CA MET A 50 2.31 -5.27 -8.33
C MET A 50 2.56 -5.95 -6.99
N ILE A 51 3.80 -6.33 -6.70
CA ILE A 51 4.24 -6.83 -5.39
C ILE A 51 4.87 -5.65 -4.65
N ASP A 52 4.19 -5.17 -3.61
CA ASP A 52 4.60 -4.01 -2.84
C ASP A 52 5.28 -4.43 -1.53
N THR A 53 6.54 -4.06 -1.38
CA THR A 53 7.37 -4.29 -0.19
C THR A 53 8.01 -2.98 0.31
N ALA A 54 8.94 -3.07 1.25
CA ALA A 54 9.80 -1.98 1.72
C ALA A 54 11.07 -2.54 2.37
N ASP A 55 12.13 -1.75 2.39
CA ASP A 55 13.40 -2.04 3.08
C ASP A 55 13.22 -2.26 4.58
N ALA A 56 12.30 -1.53 5.21
CA ALA A 56 12.01 -1.62 6.64
C ALA A 56 11.18 -2.86 7.03
N TYR A 57 10.55 -3.54 6.07
CA TYR A 57 9.72 -4.70 6.40
C TYR A 57 10.61 -5.88 6.82
N GLY A 58 10.44 -6.29 8.10
CA GLY A 58 11.30 -7.30 8.71
C GLY A 58 12.79 -6.93 8.70
N GLY A 59 13.16 -5.62 8.65
CA GLY A 59 14.54 -5.21 8.51
C GLY A 59 15.22 -5.71 7.24
N GLY A 60 14.48 -5.75 6.14
CA GLY A 60 14.93 -6.24 4.82
C GLY A 60 14.67 -7.73 4.55
N GLU A 61 14.15 -8.48 5.52
CA GLU A 61 13.83 -9.90 5.32
C GLU A 61 12.69 -10.11 4.31
N ASN A 62 11.75 -9.15 4.22
CA ASN A 62 10.70 -9.21 3.22
C ASN A 62 11.27 -9.20 1.79
N GLU A 63 12.21 -8.32 1.50
CA GLU A 63 12.89 -8.25 0.20
C GLU A 63 13.69 -9.53 -0.10
N ARG A 64 14.40 -10.12 0.89
CA ARG A 64 15.09 -11.42 0.72
C ARG A 64 14.12 -12.56 0.45
N ARG A 65 12.98 -12.57 1.11
CA ARG A 65 11.91 -13.55 0.88
C ARG A 65 11.35 -13.45 -0.53
N ILE A 66 11.15 -12.21 -1.03
CA ILE A 66 10.71 -11.96 -2.41
C ILE A 66 11.75 -12.50 -3.40
N ALA A 67 13.03 -12.16 -3.22
CA ALA A 67 14.12 -12.66 -4.08
C ALA A 67 14.14 -14.19 -4.15
N LYS A 68 14.06 -14.86 -2.99
CA LYS A 68 14.03 -16.32 -2.91
C LYS A 68 12.82 -16.93 -3.61
N ALA A 69 11.64 -16.35 -3.38
CA ALA A 69 10.38 -16.86 -3.95
C ALA A 69 10.32 -16.68 -5.47
N LEU A 70 10.85 -15.58 -5.99
CA LEU A 70 10.80 -15.21 -7.41
C LEU A 70 12.11 -15.50 -8.16
N SER A 71 12.97 -16.35 -7.62
CA SER A 71 14.19 -16.76 -8.32
C SER A 71 13.85 -17.36 -9.70
N GLY A 72 14.44 -16.78 -10.75
CA GLY A 72 14.15 -17.13 -12.15
C GLY A 72 12.86 -16.55 -12.74
N MET A 73 12.13 -15.70 -11.97
CA MET A 73 10.87 -15.05 -12.40
C MET A 73 10.94 -13.51 -12.31
N ARG A 74 12.14 -12.92 -12.16
CA ARG A 74 12.27 -11.46 -11.94
C ARG A 74 11.63 -10.62 -13.05
N GLU A 75 11.76 -11.05 -14.30
CA GLU A 75 11.24 -10.32 -15.46
C GLU A 75 9.71 -10.36 -15.55
N ASP A 76 9.09 -11.38 -14.95
CA ASP A 76 7.63 -11.55 -14.93
C ASP A 76 6.96 -10.80 -13.76
N ALA A 77 7.77 -10.27 -12.81
CA ALA A 77 7.28 -9.63 -11.61
C ALA A 77 7.45 -8.11 -11.66
N PHE A 78 6.40 -7.37 -11.29
CA PHE A 78 6.48 -5.94 -11.00
C PHE A 78 6.72 -5.74 -9.51
N ILE A 79 7.92 -5.32 -9.13
CA ILE A 79 8.33 -5.12 -7.73
C ILE A 79 8.39 -3.64 -7.41
N ALA A 80 7.59 -3.24 -6.42
CA ALA A 80 7.64 -1.93 -5.78
C ALA A 80 8.29 -2.06 -4.40
N THR A 81 9.32 -1.27 -4.11
CA THR A 81 9.92 -1.18 -2.76
C THR A 81 10.05 0.27 -2.31
N LYS A 82 10.36 0.47 -1.05
CA LYS A 82 10.38 1.79 -0.40
C LYS A 82 11.62 1.93 0.47
N PHE A 83 12.05 3.19 0.66
CA PHE A 83 13.09 3.58 1.61
C PHE A 83 12.63 4.75 2.47
N GLY A 84 13.36 5.01 3.53
CA GLY A 84 13.20 6.22 4.31
C GLY A 84 12.86 5.97 5.78
N ILE A 85 12.25 4.85 6.15
CA ILE A 85 12.13 4.44 7.55
C ILE A 85 13.47 3.85 7.98
N VAL A 86 14.12 4.52 8.94
CA VAL A 86 15.40 4.05 9.50
C VAL A 86 15.14 2.92 10.48
N PHE A 87 15.68 1.76 10.20
CA PHE A 87 15.59 0.54 11.02
C PHE A 87 16.97 0.00 11.46
N ASP A 88 18.05 0.55 10.93
CA ASP A 88 19.42 0.27 11.38
C ASP A 88 19.83 1.31 12.44
N GLU A 89 20.21 0.87 13.63
CA GLU A 89 20.64 1.73 14.75
C GLU A 89 21.89 2.58 14.43
N LYS A 90 22.66 2.21 13.42
CA LYS A 90 23.84 2.97 12.95
C LYS A 90 23.45 4.18 12.10
N GLU A 91 22.26 4.20 11.56
CA GLU A 91 21.73 5.29 10.73
C GLU A 91 20.93 6.27 11.58
N LYS A 92 20.91 7.53 11.16
CA LYS A 92 20.16 8.58 11.83
C LYS A 92 19.00 9.04 10.95
N GLY A 93 17.86 9.31 11.55
CA GLY A 93 16.70 9.90 10.91
C GLY A 93 16.13 11.04 11.74
N ALA A 94 15.24 11.80 11.14
CA ALA A 94 14.42 12.77 11.84
C ALA A 94 13.22 12.07 12.47
N GLU A 95 12.88 12.45 13.70
CA GLU A 95 11.69 11.93 14.35
C GLU A 95 10.43 12.39 13.61
N PHE A 96 9.55 11.45 13.34
CA PHE A 96 8.25 11.65 12.69
C PHE A 96 7.16 11.04 13.56
N PRO A 97 6.41 11.87 14.34
CA PRO A 97 5.35 11.37 15.20
C PRO A 97 4.18 10.82 14.39
N THR A 98 3.62 9.71 14.84
CA THR A 98 2.46 9.07 14.21
C THR A 98 1.22 9.17 15.09
N GLY A 99 0.05 9.08 14.49
CA GLY A 99 -1.22 8.99 15.24
C GLY A 99 -1.41 7.65 15.97
N TRP A 100 -0.49 6.70 15.83
CA TRP A 100 -0.55 5.39 16.51
C TRP A 100 0.19 5.37 17.86
N GLY A 101 0.69 6.52 18.32
CA GLY A 101 1.30 6.65 19.65
C GLY A 101 2.78 6.28 19.71
N PHE A 102 3.44 6.11 18.56
CA PHE A 102 4.90 5.98 18.43
C PHE A 102 5.43 6.90 17.34
N SER A 103 6.73 7.16 17.37
CA SER A 103 7.42 7.92 16.31
C SER A 103 8.21 6.98 15.40
N LEU A 104 8.28 7.35 14.11
CA LEU A 104 9.23 6.78 13.15
C LEU A 104 10.48 7.65 13.08
N ASN A 105 11.61 7.07 12.70
CA ASN A 105 12.80 7.81 12.31
C ASN A 105 12.89 7.82 10.78
N ILE A 106 12.84 9.01 10.15
CA ILE A 106 12.80 9.15 8.71
C ILE A 106 14.08 9.80 8.19
N ASN A 107 14.70 9.16 7.22
CA ASN A 107 15.82 9.72 6.47
C ASN A 107 15.54 9.61 4.97
N ALA A 108 15.30 10.75 4.33
CA ALA A 108 15.08 10.85 2.89
C ALA A 108 16.16 11.67 2.18
N THR A 109 17.35 11.79 2.80
CA THR A 109 18.50 12.46 2.17
C THR A 109 18.95 11.72 0.92
N PRO A 110 19.51 12.44 -0.08
CA PRO A 110 20.07 11.83 -1.29
C PRO A 110 21.09 10.72 -1.03
N GLU A 111 21.95 10.89 -0.02
CA GLU A 111 22.97 9.90 0.35
C GLU A 111 22.33 8.63 0.93
N TYR A 112 21.36 8.79 1.84
CA TYR A 112 20.65 7.65 2.43
C TYR A 112 19.85 6.90 1.35
N MET A 113 19.13 7.62 0.51
CA MET A 113 18.36 7.04 -0.60
C MET A 113 19.22 6.13 -1.48
N ARG A 114 20.43 6.60 -1.90
CA ARG A 114 21.32 5.80 -2.76
C ARG A 114 21.79 4.53 -2.07
N ARG A 115 22.21 4.62 -0.78
CA ARG A 115 22.63 3.44 -0.02
C ARG A 115 21.48 2.46 0.21
N ALA A 116 20.28 2.97 0.54
CA ALA A 116 19.10 2.16 0.75
C ALA A 116 18.68 1.42 -0.53
N LEU A 117 18.73 2.10 -1.69
CA LEU A 117 18.42 1.47 -2.98
C LEU A 117 19.44 0.36 -3.30
N ASP A 118 20.73 0.62 -3.16
CA ASP A 118 21.76 -0.38 -3.44
C ASP A 118 21.62 -1.60 -2.52
N ALA A 119 21.31 -1.38 -1.25
CA ALA A 119 21.01 -2.45 -0.30
C ALA A 119 19.74 -3.23 -0.65
N SER A 120 18.66 -2.55 -1.10
CA SER A 120 17.43 -3.21 -1.57
C SER A 120 17.69 -4.06 -2.80
N LEU A 121 18.43 -3.57 -3.78
CA LEU A 121 18.81 -4.32 -4.98
C LEU A 121 19.62 -5.59 -4.63
N GLN A 122 20.54 -5.50 -3.67
CA GLN A 122 21.27 -6.66 -3.16
C GLN A 122 20.34 -7.68 -2.49
N ARG A 123 19.41 -7.24 -1.62
CA ARG A 123 18.46 -8.14 -0.96
C ARG A 123 17.49 -8.80 -1.94
N LEU A 124 17.03 -8.02 -2.91
CA LEU A 124 16.13 -8.49 -3.99
C LEU A 124 16.85 -9.31 -5.07
N GLN A 125 18.20 -9.35 -5.06
CA GLN A 125 19.05 -10.05 -6.06
C GLN A 125 18.70 -9.65 -7.50
N THR A 126 18.59 -8.34 -7.74
CA THR A 126 18.24 -7.75 -9.04
C THR A 126 18.99 -6.44 -9.25
N ASP A 127 19.13 -6.03 -10.51
CA ASP A 127 19.79 -4.77 -10.87
C ASP A 127 18.82 -3.58 -10.89
N TYR A 128 17.51 -3.82 -10.81
CA TYR A 128 16.50 -2.79 -10.85
C TYR A 128 15.24 -3.14 -10.04
N VAL A 129 14.51 -2.11 -9.62
CA VAL A 129 13.14 -2.21 -9.15
C VAL A 129 12.19 -1.52 -10.13
N ASP A 130 10.94 -1.97 -10.22
CA ASP A 130 9.98 -1.41 -11.16
C ASP A 130 9.42 -0.09 -10.66
N LEU A 131 9.21 0.03 -9.35
CA LEU A 131 8.75 1.27 -8.71
C LEU A 131 9.48 1.46 -7.38
N TYR A 132 10.07 2.65 -7.20
CA TYR A 132 10.78 3.01 -5.97
C TYR A 132 10.10 4.16 -5.27
N TYR A 133 9.73 3.96 -4.01
CA TYR A 133 9.04 4.97 -3.21
C TYR A 133 9.93 5.59 -2.13
N ALA A 134 9.79 6.90 -1.90
CA ALA A 134 10.06 7.44 -0.57
C ALA A 134 8.88 7.12 0.34
N HIS A 135 9.11 6.38 1.44
CA HIS A 135 8.07 5.82 2.30
C HIS A 135 7.33 6.90 3.09
N PHE A 136 8.06 7.93 3.51
CA PHE A 136 7.53 9.14 4.16
C PHE A 136 8.31 10.36 3.71
N PRO A 137 7.69 11.55 3.70
CA PRO A 137 8.42 12.80 3.55
C PRO A 137 9.28 13.04 4.80
N SER A 138 10.53 13.46 4.61
CA SER A 138 11.40 13.82 5.74
C SER A 138 11.04 15.20 6.25
N PRO A 139 10.97 15.40 7.57
CA PRO A 139 10.82 16.75 8.15
C PRO A 139 12.03 17.68 7.90
N GLN A 140 13.20 17.11 7.59
CA GLN A 140 14.48 17.83 7.50
C GLN A 140 15.04 17.92 6.07
N THR A 141 14.52 17.11 5.13
CA THR A 141 15.02 17.09 3.75
C THR A 141 13.95 17.63 2.82
N PRO A 142 14.22 18.69 2.04
CA PRO A 142 13.30 19.15 1.01
C PRO A 142 12.92 18.02 0.05
N ILE A 143 11.64 17.91 -0.27
CA ILE A 143 11.14 16.80 -1.10
C ILE A 143 11.77 16.82 -2.50
N GLU A 144 12.15 18.01 -2.97
CA GLU A 144 12.82 18.21 -4.25
C GLU A 144 14.20 17.55 -4.29
N GLU A 145 14.95 17.61 -3.20
CA GLU A 145 16.26 16.94 -3.10
C GLU A 145 16.12 15.42 -3.11
N THR A 146 15.15 14.93 -2.35
CA THR A 146 14.81 13.49 -2.33
C THR A 146 14.44 13.00 -3.73
N VAL A 147 13.50 13.69 -4.40
CA VAL A 147 13.03 13.31 -5.73
C VAL A 147 14.10 13.50 -6.80
N GLY A 148 14.95 14.52 -6.67
CA GLY A 148 16.12 14.71 -7.54
C GLY A 148 17.04 13.50 -7.53
N ALA A 149 17.35 12.98 -6.35
CA ALA A 149 18.16 11.78 -6.21
C ALA A 149 17.45 10.51 -6.73
N MET A 150 16.12 10.39 -6.51
CA MET A 150 15.35 9.29 -7.08
C MET A 150 15.33 9.34 -8.62
N ALA A 151 15.28 10.53 -9.21
CA ALA A 151 15.39 10.72 -10.66
C ALA A 151 16.76 10.30 -11.19
N ASP A 152 17.85 10.49 -10.41
CA ASP A 152 19.17 9.94 -10.74
C ASP A 152 19.15 8.41 -10.79
N ALA A 153 18.44 7.76 -9.86
CA ALA A 153 18.28 6.31 -9.85
C ALA A 153 17.53 5.80 -11.10
N VAL A 154 16.54 6.55 -11.58
CA VAL A 154 15.85 6.25 -12.85
C VAL A 154 16.82 6.38 -14.03
N ARG A 155 17.59 7.46 -14.10
CA ARG A 155 18.60 7.66 -15.17
C ARG A 155 19.69 6.57 -15.15
N ALA A 156 20.02 6.07 -13.97
CA ALA A 156 20.98 4.97 -13.81
C ALA A 156 20.38 3.58 -14.10
N GLY A 157 19.09 3.48 -14.40
CA GLY A 157 18.40 2.22 -14.66
C GLY A 157 18.14 1.35 -13.43
N LYS A 158 18.41 1.86 -12.21
CA LYS A 158 18.19 1.15 -10.93
C LYS A 158 16.72 1.16 -10.48
N ALA A 159 15.94 2.12 -10.95
CA ALA A 159 14.49 2.17 -10.77
C ALA A 159 13.85 2.49 -12.13
N ARG A 160 12.77 1.81 -12.49
CA ARG A 160 12.04 2.13 -13.74
C ARG A 160 11.12 3.32 -13.56
N HIS A 161 10.46 3.39 -12.42
CA HIS A 161 9.52 4.46 -12.04
C HIS A 161 9.78 4.87 -10.60
N ILE A 162 9.36 6.10 -10.25
CA ILE A 162 9.40 6.59 -8.88
C ILE A 162 8.01 7.02 -8.41
N GLY A 163 7.82 6.95 -7.10
CA GLY A 163 6.62 7.39 -6.42
C GLY A 163 6.93 7.93 -5.02
N LEU A 164 5.93 8.44 -4.37
CA LEU A 164 6.00 8.89 -2.98
C LEU A 164 4.93 8.19 -2.16
N SER A 165 5.14 8.11 -0.85
CA SER A 165 4.12 7.61 0.06
C SER A 165 3.89 8.60 1.20
N ASN A 166 2.64 8.68 1.67
CA ASN A 166 2.26 9.48 2.83
C ASN A 166 2.56 10.99 2.69
N VAL A 167 2.40 11.52 1.49
CA VAL A 167 2.56 12.95 1.17
C VAL A 167 1.21 13.63 1.02
N ASN A 168 1.17 14.96 1.24
CA ASN A 168 0.01 15.78 0.94
C ASN A 168 0.01 16.29 -0.52
N ALA A 169 -1.06 16.99 -0.91
CA ALA A 169 -1.24 17.50 -2.26
C ALA A 169 -0.13 18.50 -2.69
N GLU A 170 0.30 19.38 -1.79
CA GLU A 170 1.38 20.35 -2.06
C GLU A 170 2.72 19.63 -2.30
N GLN A 171 3.07 18.68 -1.43
CA GLN A 171 4.27 17.88 -1.57
C GLN A 171 4.27 17.07 -2.88
N ALA A 172 3.14 16.49 -3.26
CA ALA A 172 3.00 15.78 -4.53
C ALA A 172 3.23 16.71 -5.74
N ARG A 173 2.69 17.95 -5.73
CA ARG A 173 2.90 18.93 -6.81
C ARG A 173 4.37 19.34 -6.92
N ARG A 174 5.02 19.68 -5.80
CA ARG A 174 6.41 20.09 -5.76
C ARG A 174 7.34 18.97 -6.25
N ALA A 175 7.11 17.77 -5.79
CA ALA A 175 7.85 16.58 -6.21
C ALA A 175 7.69 16.27 -7.70
N HIS A 176 6.46 16.30 -8.20
CA HIS A 176 6.16 16.03 -9.61
C HIS A 176 6.77 17.05 -10.56
N ALA A 177 6.96 18.30 -10.09
CA ALA A 177 7.64 19.34 -10.87
C ALA A 177 9.15 19.06 -11.05
N VAL A 178 9.79 18.28 -10.16
CA VAL A 178 11.19 17.86 -10.29
C VAL A 178 11.32 16.67 -11.25
N HIS A 179 10.47 15.66 -11.10
CA HIS A 179 10.43 14.46 -11.95
C HIS A 179 9.03 13.85 -11.94
N PRO A 180 8.51 13.39 -13.11
CA PRO A 180 7.21 12.74 -13.17
C PRO A 180 7.10 11.56 -12.20
N LEU A 181 6.11 11.60 -11.32
CA LEU A 181 5.78 10.50 -10.42
C LEU A 181 4.77 9.57 -11.10
N ALA A 182 4.99 8.24 -11.01
CA ALA A 182 4.03 7.26 -11.49
C ALA A 182 2.88 7.08 -10.49
N ALA A 183 3.17 7.10 -9.20
CA ALA A 183 2.19 6.85 -8.15
C ALA A 183 2.47 7.64 -6.86
N VAL A 184 1.40 7.91 -6.13
CA VAL A 184 1.45 8.25 -4.70
C VAL A 184 0.75 7.13 -3.94
N GLN A 185 1.43 6.55 -2.95
CA GLN A 185 0.88 5.53 -2.09
C GLN A 185 0.36 6.18 -0.80
N TYR A 186 -0.93 5.96 -0.48
CA TYR A 186 -1.60 6.59 0.65
C TYR A 186 -2.63 5.67 1.29
N GLU A 187 -2.93 5.84 2.60
CA GLU A 187 -4.00 5.11 3.25
C GLU A 187 -5.35 5.50 2.64
N TYR A 188 -6.01 4.55 1.99
CA TYR A 188 -7.32 4.81 1.42
C TYR A 188 -8.21 3.57 1.46
N SER A 189 -9.36 3.71 2.08
CA SER A 189 -10.33 2.63 2.27
C SER A 189 -11.67 3.21 2.73
N LEU A 190 -12.66 2.35 2.92
CA LEU A 190 -13.92 2.71 3.60
C LEU A 190 -13.72 3.25 5.04
N TRP A 191 -12.56 2.99 5.63
CA TRP A 191 -12.18 3.49 6.96
C TRP A 191 -11.40 4.81 6.93
N ARG A 192 -10.81 5.16 5.79
CA ARG A 192 -9.93 6.31 5.63
C ARG A 192 -10.21 6.99 4.30
N ARG A 193 -10.90 8.11 4.32
CA ARG A 193 -11.39 8.80 3.11
C ARG A 193 -10.80 10.20 2.92
N GLU A 194 -9.90 10.64 3.78
CA GLU A 194 -9.35 11.99 3.74
C GLU A 194 -8.59 12.32 2.44
N ALA A 195 -8.06 11.29 1.76
CA ALA A 195 -7.44 11.46 0.45
C ALA A 195 -8.38 12.10 -0.59
N GLU A 196 -9.70 11.94 -0.43
CA GLU A 196 -10.71 12.48 -1.36
C GLU A 196 -10.78 14.02 -1.35
N GLN A 197 -10.38 14.68 -0.26
CA GLN A 197 -10.53 16.12 -0.08
C GLN A 197 -9.57 16.92 -0.96
N GLU A 198 -8.27 16.66 -0.86
CA GLU A 198 -7.24 17.45 -1.55
C GLU A 198 -6.28 16.58 -2.36
N LEU A 199 -5.84 15.43 -1.81
CA LEU A 199 -4.80 14.62 -2.43
C LEU A 199 -5.27 14.01 -3.75
N LEU A 200 -6.38 13.30 -3.75
CA LEU A 200 -6.88 12.61 -4.95
C LEU A 200 -7.20 13.57 -6.11
N PRO A 201 -7.86 14.75 -5.89
CA PRO A 201 -8.00 15.76 -6.92
C PRO A 201 -6.65 16.24 -7.49
N ALA A 202 -5.64 16.49 -6.63
CA ALA A 202 -4.32 16.92 -7.07
C ALA A 202 -3.61 15.82 -7.89
N LEU A 203 -3.69 14.56 -7.49
CA LEU A 203 -3.10 13.46 -8.24
C LEU A 203 -3.72 13.32 -9.63
N ARG A 204 -5.04 13.47 -9.74
CA ARG A 204 -5.76 13.45 -11.01
C ARG A 204 -5.33 14.56 -11.96
N GLU A 205 -5.20 15.78 -11.45
CA GLU A 205 -4.69 16.92 -12.21
C GLU A 205 -3.29 16.64 -12.79
N LEU A 206 -2.42 16.04 -11.99
CA LEU A 206 -1.05 15.70 -12.37
C LEU A 206 -0.95 14.42 -13.24
N GLY A 207 -1.99 13.58 -13.23
CA GLY A 207 -1.98 12.28 -13.89
C GLY A 207 -1.15 11.24 -13.17
N ILE A 208 -1.14 11.29 -11.84
CA ILE A 208 -0.46 10.35 -10.92
C ILE A 208 -1.47 9.34 -10.40
N ALA A 209 -1.13 8.04 -10.37
CA ALA A 209 -2.00 7.04 -9.78
C ALA A 209 -1.97 7.11 -8.24
N LEU A 210 -3.11 6.80 -7.60
CA LEU A 210 -3.16 6.54 -6.18
C LEU A 210 -3.07 5.03 -5.94
N VAL A 211 -2.09 4.60 -5.13
CA VAL A 211 -1.95 3.22 -4.65
C VAL A 211 -2.42 3.18 -3.20
N ALA A 212 -3.57 2.54 -2.97
CA ALA A 212 -4.19 2.46 -1.66
C ALA A 212 -3.53 1.37 -0.81
N TRP A 213 -2.77 1.78 0.24
CA TRP A 213 -2.35 0.85 1.26
C TRP A 213 -3.43 0.68 2.34
N SER A 214 -3.41 -0.45 3.03
CA SER A 214 -4.47 -0.84 3.99
C SER A 214 -5.91 -0.75 3.44
N PRO A 215 -6.17 -1.18 2.18
CA PRO A 215 -7.48 -1.00 1.54
C PRO A 215 -8.61 -1.78 2.24
N LEU A 216 -8.25 -2.73 3.10
CA LEU A 216 -9.16 -3.52 3.94
C LEU A 216 -9.12 -3.12 5.42
N GLY A 217 -8.59 -1.92 5.76
CA GLY A 217 -8.56 -1.42 7.14
C GLY A 217 -7.85 -2.39 8.08
N ALA A 218 -6.63 -2.82 7.75
CA ALA A 218 -5.87 -3.84 8.48
C ALA A 218 -6.66 -5.16 8.70
N GLY A 219 -7.53 -5.49 7.75
CA GLY A 219 -8.36 -6.70 7.76
C GLY A 219 -9.76 -6.53 8.36
N PHE A 220 -10.07 -5.41 9.01
CA PHE A 220 -11.39 -5.15 9.59
C PHE A 220 -12.52 -5.23 8.54
N LEU A 221 -12.30 -4.64 7.37
CA LEU A 221 -13.29 -4.62 6.28
C LEU A 221 -13.42 -5.96 5.55
N ALA A 222 -12.61 -6.96 5.92
CA ALA A 222 -12.72 -8.32 5.35
C ALA A 222 -13.69 -9.23 6.12
N GLY A 223 -14.22 -8.77 7.25
CA GLY A 223 -15.12 -9.51 8.10
C GLY A 223 -14.68 -9.50 9.56
N ASP A 224 -15.02 -10.54 10.28
CA ASP A 224 -14.73 -10.60 11.71
C ASP A 224 -13.22 -10.73 11.97
N VAL A 225 -12.67 -9.77 12.72
CA VAL A 225 -11.27 -9.75 13.10
C VAL A 225 -11.12 -10.26 14.54
N SER A 226 -10.48 -11.40 14.70
CA SER A 226 -9.98 -11.84 16.00
C SER A 226 -8.49 -11.48 16.11
N LEU A 227 -8.11 -10.79 17.18
CA LEU A 227 -6.72 -10.42 17.46
C LEU A 227 -6.11 -11.55 18.31
N GLY A 228 -5.05 -12.19 17.79
CA GLY A 228 -4.26 -13.16 18.53
C GLY A 228 -3.23 -12.48 19.45
N GLU A 229 -2.58 -13.27 20.30
CA GLU A 229 -1.46 -12.80 21.10
C GLU A 229 -0.30 -12.34 20.17
N GLY A 230 0.24 -11.16 20.44
CA GLY A 230 1.31 -10.56 19.63
C GLY A 230 0.86 -9.96 18.29
N ASP A 231 -0.44 -9.92 18.01
CA ASP A 231 -0.96 -9.26 16.82
C ASP A 231 -0.77 -7.73 16.95
N PHE A 232 0.03 -7.15 16.06
CA PHE A 232 0.35 -5.72 16.07
C PHE A 232 -0.90 -4.83 16.05
N ARG A 233 -2.00 -5.29 15.43
CA ARG A 233 -3.25 -4.53 15.34
C ARG A 233 -3.85 -4.21 16.70
N GLY A 234 -3.55 -5.01 17.74
CA GLY A 234 -3.95 -4.70 19.12
C GLY A 234 -3.40 -3.39 19.66
N ASN A 235 -2.32 -2.88 19.07
CA ASN A 235 -1.73 -1.58 19.43
C ASN A 235 -2.32 -0.40 18.63
N LEU A 236 -3.15 -0.67 17.62
CA LEU A 236 -3.73 0.38 16.79
C LEU A 236 -4.96 0.97 17.47
N PRO A 237 -5.10 2.31 17.54
CA PRO A 237 -6.22 2.97 18.23
C PRO A 237 -7.61 2.51 17.77
N ARG A 238 -7.76 2.17 16.50
CA ARG A 238 -9.04 1.69 15.94
C ARG A 238 -9.45 0.29 16.38
N PHE A 239 -8.49 -0.50 16.87
CA PHE A 239 -8.70 -1.85 17.37
C PHE A 239 -8.72 -1.94 18.90
N GLY A 240 -8.48 -0.83 19.60
CA GLY A 240 -8.48 -0.78 21.06
C GLY A 240 -9.90 -0.73 21.63
N GLY A 241 -10.19 -1.56 22.64
CA GLY A 241 -11.32 -1.46 23.56
C GLY A 241 -12.64 -1.01 22.93
N GLU A 242 -13.16 0.11 23.39
CA GLU A 242 -14.44 0.69 22.96
C GLU A 242 -14.46 1.10 21.48
N ASN A 243 -13.32 1.52 20.93
CA ASN A 243 -13.24 1.89 19.52
C ASN A 243 -13.56 0.72 18.57
N LEU A 244 -13.03 -0.48 18.88
CA LEU A 244 -13.32 -1.65 18.06
C LEU A 244 -14.81 -2.02 18.11
N ALA A 245 -15.44 -1.94 19.30
CA ALA A 245 -16.87 -2.22 19.46
C ALA A 245 -17.72 -1.21 18.67
N ALA A 246 -17.44 0.09 18.81
CA ALA A 246 -18.13 1.15 18.08
C ALA A 246 -17.95 1.02 16.56
N ASN A 247 -16.75 0.67 16.10
CA ASN A 247 -16.50 0.42 14.69
C ASN A 247 -17.26 -0.82 14.18
N ARG A 248 -17.30 -1.92 14.93
CA ARG A 248 -18.10 -3.11 14.56
C ARG A 248 -19.58 -2.78 14.39
N GLU A 249 -20.18 -2.07 15.34
CA GLU A 249 -21.58 -1.64 15.26
C GLU A 249 -21.81 -0.77 14.03
N ARG A 250 -20.96 0.25 13.85
CA ARG A 250 -21.07 1.22 12.75
C ARG A 250 -21.00 0.59 11.37
N PHE A 251 -20.08 -0.36 11.17
CA PHE A 251 -19.80 -0.96 9.87
C PHE A 251 -20.51 -2.30 9.64
N ALA A 252 -21.24 -2.83 10.63
CA ALA A 252 -21.98 -4.09 10.50
C ALA A 252 -22.87 -4.17 9.25
N PRO A 253 -23.58 -3.10 8.81
CA PRO A 253 -24.41 -3.17 7.61
C PRO A 253 -23.66 -3.47 6.31
N LEU A 254 -22.34 -3.31 6.26
CA LEU A 254 -21.55 -3.68 5.07
C LEU A 254 -21.61 -5.18 4.79
N ALA A 255 -21.64 -6.02 5.83
CA ALA A 255 -21.75 -7.47 5.68
C ALA A 255 -23.06 -7.86 5.02
N GLU A 256 -24.18 -7.24 5.41
CA GLU A 256 -25.50 -7.47 4.81
C GLU A 256 -25.54 -7.05 3.33
N ILE A 257 -24.91 -5.90 2.99
CA ILE A 257 -24.84 -5.45 1.60
C ILE A 257 -24.01 -6.45 0.77
N ALA A 258 -22.89 -6.94 1.30
CA ALA A 258 -22.05 -7.93 0.61
C ALA A 258 -22.82 -9.24 0.38
N GLU A 259 -23.52 -9.74 1.40
CA GLU A 259 -24.35 -10.95 1.32
C GLU A 259 -25.47 -10.82 0.26
N GLN A 260 -26.22 -9.72 0.28
CA GLN A 260 -27.26 -9.44 -0.72
C GLN A 260 -26.73 -9.42 -2.16
N ARG A 261 -25.45 -9.10 -2.34
CA ARG A 261 -24.76 -9.07 -3.64
C ARG A 261 -24.06 -10.40 -3.98
N GLY A 262 -24.07 -11.38 -3.09
CA GLY A 262 -23.37 -12.66 -3.27
C GLY A 262 -21.84 -12.53 -3.31
N ILE A 263 -21.27 -11.49 -2.66
CA ILE A 263 -19.83 -11.23 -2.60
C ILE A 263 -19.34 -11.18 -1.14
N SER A 264 -18.04 -11.30 -0.94
CA SER A 264 -17.47 -11.15 0.42
C SER A 264 -17.36 -9.67 0.82
N PRO A 265 -17.33 -9.35 2.14
CA PRO A 265 -17.09 -7.98 2.62
C PRO A 265 -15.78 -7.38 2.07
N ALA A 266 -14.71 -8.16 1.98
CA ALA A 266 -13.45 -7.73 1.34
C ALA A 266 -13.64 -7.32 -0.12
N GLN A 267 -14.41 -8.11 -0.89
CA GLN A 267 -14.72 -7.79 -2.28
C GLN A 267 -15.58 -6.53 -2.40
N LEU A 268 -16.55 -6.33 -1.49
CA LEU A 268 -17.34 -5.09 -1.46
C LEU A 268 -16.44 -3.87 -1.22
N ALA A 269 -15.55 -3.94 -0.22
CA ALA A 269 -14.63 -2.85 0.12
C ALA A 269 -13.65 -2.53 -1.04
N LEU A 270 -13.06 -3.53 -1.65
CA LEU A 270 -12.16 -3.35 -2.80
C LEU A 270 -12.90 -2.85 -4.04
N ALA A 271 -14.07 -3.40 -4.36
CA ALA A 271 -14.89 -2.95 -5.47
C ALA A 271 -15.31 -1.48 -5.30
N TRP A 272 -15.76 -1.09 -4.10
CA TRP A 272 -16.07 0.30 -3.80
C TRP A 272 -14.85 1.21 -4.03
N LEU A 273 -13.69 0.84 -3.50
CA LEU A 273 -12.43 1.59 -3.67
C LEU A 273 -12.09 1.79 -5.15
N LEU A 274 -12.19 0.72 -5.94
CA LEU A 274 -11.89 0.76 -7.37
C LEU A 274 -12.95 1.52 -8.19
N HIS A 275 -14.17 1.71 -7.68
CA HIS A 275 -15.19 2.56 -8.30
C HIS A 275 -14.90 4.06 -8.13
N GLN A 276 -14.01 4.44 -7.20
CA GLN A 276 -13.66 5.84 -7.01
C GLN A 276 -12.87 6.45 -8.18
N GLY A 277 -12.30 5.64 -9.06
CA GLY A 277 -11.64 6.10 -10.29
C GLY A 277 -10.79 5.04 -10.97
N GLY A 278 -10.51 5.21 -12.25
CA GLY A 278 -9.63 4.33 -13.03
C GLY A 278 -8.15 4.49 -12.68
N ASP A 279 -7.83 5.50 -11.91
CA ASP A 279 -6.51 5.92 -11.44
C ASP A 279 -6.14 5.36 -10.05
N ILE A 280 -6.99 4.49 -9.49
CA ILE A 280 -6.82 3.92 -8.16
C ILE A 280 -6.42 2.45 -8.26
N PHE A 281 -5.37 2.09 -7.53
CA PHE A 281 -4.86 0.73 -7.32
C PHE A 281 -4.98 0.38 -5.84
N ALA A 282 -5.15 -0.90 -5.53
CA ALA A 282 -5.23 -1.39 -4.16
C ALA A 282 -4.18 -2.47 -3.92
N ILE A 283 -3.51 -2.47 -2.75
CA ILE A 283 -2.50 -3.47 -2.38
C ILE A 283 -2.90 -4.23 -1.11
N PRO A 284 -4.01 -5.00 -1.12
CA PRO A 284 -4.38 -5.83 0.01
C PRO A 284 -3.34 -6.91 0.24
N GLY A 285 -2.96 -7.12 1.51
CA GLY A 285 -2.09 -8.21 1.91
C GLY A 285 -2.88 -9.47 2.28
N THR A 286 -2.33 -10.64 1.94
CA THR A 286 -2.87 -11.93 2.36
C THR A 286 -1.78 -13.01 2.36
N ARG A 287 -1.97 -14.07 3.14
CA ARG A 287 -1.11 -15.26 3.15
C ARG A 287 -1.73 -16.44 2.39
N LYS A 288 -2.96 -16.28 1.88
CA LYS A 288 -3.73 -17.34 1.22
C LYS A 288 -4.01 -16.96 -0.23
N THR A 289 -3.59 -17.80 -1.17
CA THR A 289 -3.82 -17.61 -2.61
C THR A 289 -5.32 -17.49 -2.93
N ALA A 290 -6.17 -18.28 -2.28
CA ALA A 290 -7.63 -18.19 -2.47
C ALA A 290 -8.22 -16.82 -2.05
N HIS A 291 -7.62 -16.13 -1.07
CA HIS A 291 -8.01 -14.75 -0.75
C HIS A 291 -7.48 -13.77 -1.80
N MET A 292 -6.29 -14.04 -2.35
CA MET A 292 -5.71 -13.22 -3.42
C MET A 292 -6.59 -13.27 -4.68
N ASP A 293 -7.06 -14.47 -5.06
CA ASP A 293 -8.00 -14.63 -6.18
C ASP A 293 -9.30 -13.85 -5.97
N LYS A 294 -9.87 -13.91 -4.76
CA LYS A 294 -11.06 -13.13 -4.41
C LYS A 294 -10.81 -11.62 -4.46
N ASN A 295 -9.65 -11.18 -3.97
CA ASN A 295 -9.26 -9.78 -4.02
C ASN A 295 -9.10 -9.30 -5.47
N ALA A 296 -8.43 -10.10 -6.30
CA ALA A 296 -8.27 -9.84 -7.73
C ALA A 296 -9.63 -9.71 -8.44
N ALA A 297 -10.54 -10.64 -8.17
CA ALA A 297 -11.88 -10.65 -8.75
C ALA A 297 -12.72 -9.41 -8.37
N ALA A 298 -12.38 -8.70 -7.30
CA ALA A 298 -13.05 -7.46 -6.92
C ALA A 298 -12.98 -6.37 -8.00
N ALA A 299 -11.96 -6.39 -8.86
CA ALA A 299 -11.81 -5.44 -9.97
C ALA A 299 -12.90 -5.61 -11.04
N GLU A 300 -13.54 -6.76 -11.11
CA GLU A 300 -14.60 -7.06 -12.09
C GLU A 300 -16.01 -6.79 -11.55
N ILE A 301 -16.15 -6.58 -10.22
CA ILE A 301 -17.45 -6.37 -9.57
C ILE A 301 -17.97 -4.98 -9.90
N GLN A 302 -19.19 -4.94 -10.43
CA GLN A 302 -19.91 -3.69 -10.69
C GLN A 302 -20.88 -3.42 -9.55
N LEU A 303 -20.70 -2.30 -8.86
CA LEU A 303 -21.65 -1.81 -7.86
C LEU A 303 -22.57 -0.78 -8.51
N ASP A 304 -23.88 -0.97 -8.38
CA ASP A 304 -24.85 0.01 -8.86
C ASP A 304 -24.85 1.28 -7.98
N ALA A 305 -25.42 2.37 -8.50
CA ALA A 305 -25.46 3.66 -7.82
C ALA A 305 -26.14 3.60 -6.44
N LYS A 306 -27.17 2.76 -6.28
CA LYS A 306 -27.88 2.58 -5.01
C LYS A 306 -26.96 1.93 -3.96
N THR A 307 -26.23 0.90 -4.35
CA THR A 307 -25.27 0.23 -3.47
C THR A 307 -24.13 1.18 -3.08
N LEU A 308 -23.54 1.89 -4.04
CA LEU A 308 -22.49 2.89 -3.77
C LEU A 308 -22.99 3.96 -2.79
N ALA A 309 -24.15 4.56 -3.02
CA ALA A 309 -24.72 5.57 -2.13
C ALA A 309 -24.95 5.02 -0.70
N ARG A 310 -25.41 3.77 -0.58
CA ARG A 310 -25.62 3.14 0.74
C ARG A 310 -24.29 2.88 1.47
N VAL A 311 -23.28 2.41 0.76
CA VAL A 311 -21.91 2.23 1.33
C VAL A 311 -21.34 3.59 1.75
N ASP A 312 -21.49 4.63 0.93
CA ASP A 312 -21.01 5.99 1.24
C ASP A 312 -21.70 6.59 2.48
N GLU A 313 -22.98 6.35 2.68
CA GLU A 313 -23.71 6.78 3.88
C GLU A 313 -23.15 6.12 5.15
N ILE A 314 -22.86 4.82 5.12
CA ILE A 314 -22.28 4.07 6.23
C ILE A 314 -20.86 4.54 6.51
N CYS A 315 -20.06 4.70 5.44
CA CYS A 315 -18.61 4.92 5.47
C CYS A 315 -18.21 6.36 5.13
N ARG A 316 -19.02 7.35 5.53
CA ARG A 316 -18.64 8.77 5.33
C ARG A 316 -17.30 9.09 5.99
N ALA A 317 -16.58 10.08 5.48
CA ALA A 317 -15.33 10.53 6.05
C ALA A 317 -15.47 10.80 7.56
N GLY A 318 -14.52 10.32 8.37
CA GLY A 318 -14.55 10.43 9.83
C GLY A 318 -15.52 9.49 10.53
N ALA A 319 -16.15 8.53 9.84
CA ALA A 319 -17.08 7.57 10.48
C ALA A 319 -16.38 6.56 11.40
N ALA A 320 -15.12 6.20 11.10
CA ALA A 320 -14.35 5.28 11.94
C ALA A 320 -13.76 5.99 13.17
N VAL A 321 -13.89 5.33 14.32
CA VAL A 321 -13.37 5.83 15.60
C VAL A 321 -11.95 5.34 15.84
N GLY A 322 -11.09 6.23 16.36
CA GLY A 322 -9.68 5.97 16.62
C GLY A 322 -8.76 6.62 15.58
N ALA A 323 -7.56 7.02 16.04
CA ALA A 323 -6.56 7.68 15.21
C ALA A 323 -6.02 6.75 14.11
N THR A 324 -5.54 7.38 13.03
CA THR A 324 -4.82 6.75 11.91
C THR A 324 -3.31 6.98 12.07
N LEU A 325 -2.52 6.43 11.15
CA LEU A 325 -1.07 6.62 11.16
C LEU A 325 -0.68 8.10 10.96
N LEU A 326 -1.44 8.81 10.12
CA LEU A 326 -1.25 10.22 9.77
C LEU A 326 -2.47 11.04 10.18
#